data_6f4b5e3dc9e3f04ffd577084e935abf3
#
_entry.id   6f4b5e3dc9e3f04ffd577084e935abf3
#
_cell.length_a   1.000
_cell.length_b   1.000
_cell.length_c   1.000
_cell.angle_alpha   90.00
_cell.angle_beta   90.00
_cell.angle_gamma   90.00
#
_symmetry.space_group_name_H-M   'P 1'
#
loop_
_entity.id
_entity.type
_entity.pdbx_description
1 polymer ?
#
loop_
_entity_poly.entity_id
_entity_poly.type
_entity_poly.pdbx_seq_one_letter_code
_entity_poly.pdbx_strand_id
1 'polypeptide(L)'
;IRPALGIQMMDLSNLSTYDLNQLNLPSKLKGGVLIRTVQDGMPASGHLQRLYIITKIDDTDIESTADLQSVLYSHQIGDEITITFYRDGKQKTATFKLTKSTENLGN
;
A
#
# COMPACT_ATOMS: atom_id res chain seq x y z
N ILE A 1 -11.67 -6.29 -15.67
CA ILE A 1 -10.31 -5.73 -15.48
C ILE A 1 -10.32 -4.86 -14.23
N ARG A 2 -9.38 -5.10 -13.36
CA ARG A 2 -9.29 -4.41 -12.07
C ARG A 2 -8.03 -3.58 -12.00
N PRO A 3 -8.07 -2.39 -11.36
CA PRO A 3 -6.87 -1.59 -11.19
C PRO A 3 -5.87 -2.30 -10.28
N ALA A 4 -4.59 -2.03 -10.48
CA ALA A 4 -3.51 -2.62 -9.70
C ALA A 4 -2.46 -1.59 -9.35
N LEU A 5 -1.89 -1.72 -8.14
CA LEU A 5 -0.78 -0.87 -7.70
C LEU A 5 0.57 -1.37 -8.20
N GLY A 6 0.71 -2.68 -8.35
CA GLY A 6 1.99 -3.28 -8.74
C GLY A 6 2.94 -3.43 -7.58
N ILE A 7 2.45 -3.85 -6.42
CA ILE A 7 3.27 -4.09 -5.24
C ILE A 7 3.09 -5.51 -4.74
N GLN A 8 4.15 -6.05 -4.13
CA GLN A 8 4.05 -7.23 -3.27
C GLN A 8 3.95 -6.72 -1.84
N MET A 9 2.99 -7.27 -1.10
CA MET A 9 2.62 -6.73 0.20
C MET A 9 2.37 -7.84 1.21
N MET A 10 2.42 -7.46 2.49
CA MET A 10 2.06 -8.39 3.55
C MET A 10 1.41 -7.63 4.70
N ASP A 11 0.55 -8.33 5.44
CA ASP A 11 -0.10 -7.76 6.62
C ASP A 11 0.93 -7.53 7.73
N LEU A 12 0.83 -6.41 8.44
CA LEU A 12 1.68 -6.19 9.61
C LEU A 12 1.48 -7.28 10.66
N SER A 13 0.28 -7.83 10.76
CA SER A 13 -0.02 -8.91 11.70
C SER A 13 0.79 -10.17 11.46
N ASN A 14 1.38 -10.32 10.27
CA ASN A 14 2.22 -11.46 9.93
C ASN A 14 3.70 -11.25 10.27
N LEU A 15 4.07 -10.08 10.76
CA LEU A 15 5.44 -9.79 11.14
C LEU A 15 5.70 -10.22 12.59
N SER A 16 6.94 -10.62 12.88
CA SER A 16 7.37 -10.88 14.24
C SER A 16 7.41 -9.58 15.04
N THR A 17 7.39 -9.71 16.37
CA THR A 17 7.54 -8.54 17.25
C THR A 17 8.85 -7.80 16.96
N TYR A 18 9.92 -8.55 16.70
CA TYR A 18 11.22 -7.97 16.36
C TYR A 18 11.12 -7.10 15.11
N ASP A 19 10.53 -7.64 14.04
CA ASP A 19 10.41 -6.91 12.78
C ASP A 19 9.51 -5.68 12.92
N LEU A 20 8.41 -5.80 13.68
CA LEU A 20 7.53 -4.66 13.94
C LEU A 20 8.28 -3.53 14.65
N ASN A 21 9.13 -3.88 15.62
CA ASN A 21 9.90 -2.89 16.37
C ASN A 21 10.89 -2.13 15.49
N GLN A 22 11.36 -2.75 14.41
CA GLN A 22 12.29 -2.10 13.47
C GLN A 22 11.63 -1.02 12.64
N LEU A 23 10.30 -1.03 12.52
CA LEU A 23 9.57 -0.10 11.66
C LEU A 23 9.22 1.22 12.33
N ASN A 24 9.43 1.35 13.64
CA ASN A 24 9.16 2.59 14.41
C ASN A 24 7.72 3.09 14.25
N LEU A 25 6.76 2.17 14.23
CA LEU A 25 5.35 2.54 14.04
C LEU A 25 4.73 3.07 15.33
N PRO A 26 3.73 3.98 15.23
CA PRO A 26 2.99 4.43 16.40
C PRO A 26 2.29 3.26 17.08
N SER A 27 2.28 3.25 18.41
CA SER A 27 1.63 2.18 19.18
C SER A 27 0.13 2.12 18.96
N LYS A 28 -0.49 3.23 18.57
CA LYS A 28 -1.93 3.32 18.31
C LYS A 28 -2.35 2.66 16.98
N LEU A 29 -1.38 2.31 16.14
CA LEU A 29 -1.67 1.75 14.82
C LEU A 29 -2.19 0.32 14.97
N LYS A 30 -3.41 0.08 14.47
CA LYS A 30 -4.09 -1.22 14.63
C LYS A 30 -3.68 -2.24 13.58
N GLY A 31 -3.16 -1.78 12.45
CA GLY A 31 -2.78 -2.66 11.37
C GLY A 31 -2.22 -1.84 10.23
N GLY A 32 -1.98 -2.49 9.12
CA GLY A 32 -1.47 -1.84 7.92
C GLY A 32 -0.88 -2.87 6.98
N VAL A 33 -0.41 -2.38 5.84
CA VAL A 33 0.13 -3.23 4.79
C VAL A 33 1.56 -2.80 4.49
N LEU A 34 2.49 -3.73 4.71
CA LEU A 34 3.90 -3.52 4.42
C LEU A 34 4.15 -3.77 2.93
N ILE A 35 4.81 -2.83 2.28
CA ILE A 35 5.25 -3.00 0.89
C ILE A 35 6.58 -3.76 0.90
N ARG A 36 6.60 -4.91 0.23
CA ARG A 36 7.81 -5.73 0.11
C ARG A 36 8.60 -5.38 -1.14
N THR A 37 7.92 -5.23 -2.27
CA THR A 37 8.54 -4.82 -3.53
C THR A 37 7.57 -3.97 -4.33
N VAL A 38 8.10 -3.17 -5.24
CA VAL A 38 7.31 -2.36 -6.18
C VAL A 38 7.75 -2.74 -7.58
N GLN A 39 6.80 -3.11 -8.44
CA GLN A 39 7.06 -3.47 -9.83
C GLN A 39 7.22 -2.19 -10.67
N ASP A 40 8.31 -2.11 -11.42
CA ASP A 40 8.55 -0.98 -12.32
C ASP A 40 7.44 -0.85 -13.37
N GLY A 41 7.10 0.38 -13.70
CA GLY A 41 6.08 0.65 -14.70
C GLY A 41 4.64 0.58 -14.21
N MET A 42 4.43 0.16 -12.96
CA MET A 42 3.10 0.11 -12.36
C MET A 42 2.80 1.42 -11.61
N PRO A 43 1.52 1.69 -11.27
CA PRO A 43 1.15 2.98 -10.68
C PRO A 43 1.92 3.37 -9.42
N ALA A 44 2.26 2.41 -8.56
CA ALA A 44 3.00 2.70 -7.33
C ALA A 44 4.47 3.04 -7.60
N SER A 45 5.00 2.67 -8.76
CA SER A 45 6.40 2.94 -9.10
C SER A 45 6.66 4.44 -9.14
N GLY A 46 7.71 4.89 -8.45
CA GLY A 46 8.03 6.31 -8.36
C GLY A 46 7.28 7.06 -7.27
N HIS A 47 6.24 6.47 -6.69
CA HIS A 47 5.43 7.10 -5.64
C HIS A 47 5.56 6.39 -4.29
N LEU A 48 5.69 5.08 -4.31
CA LEU A 48 5.81 4.25 -3.11
C LEU A 48 7.09 3.43 -3.21
N GLN A 49 7.61 3.02 -2.05
CA GLN A 49 8.84 2.26 -1.98
C GLN A 49 8.72 1.09 -1.01
N ARG A 50 9.65 0.17 -1.14
CA ARG A 50 9.80 -0.95 -0.22
C ARG A 50 9.88 -0.44 1.23
N LEU A 51 9.25 -1.16 2.15
CA LEU A 51 9.18 -0.89 3.58
C LEU A 51 8.29 0.27 4.00
N TYR A 52 7.56 0.88 3.08
CA TYR A 52 6.48 1.79 3.46
C TYR A 52 5.29 0.96 3.97
N ILE A 53 4.56 1.50 4.92
CA ILE A 53 3.40 0.84 5.51
C ILE A 53 2.15 1.65 5.13
N ILE A 54 1.29 1.06 4.31
CA ILE A 54 0.04 1.69 3.88
C ILE A 54 -0.97 1.56 4.99
N THR A 55 -1.59 2.67 5.39
CA THR A 55 -2.59 2.70 6.47
C THR A 55 -3.92 3.30 6.04
N LYS A 56 -3.99 3.93 4.87
CA LYS A 56 -5.22 4.56 4.39
C LYS A 56 -5.19 4.73 2.89
N ILE A 57 -6.35 4.57 2.24
CA ILE A 57 -6.54 4.95 0.84
C ILE A 57 -7.72 5.92 0.82
N ASP A 58 -7.50 7.13 0.34
CA ASP A 58 -8.47 8.23 0.42
C ASP A 58 -8.92 8.36 1.88
N ASP A 59 -10.20 8.20 2.18
CA ASP A 59 -10.73 8.30 3.54
C ASP A 59 -10.94 6.95 4.23
N THR A 60 -10.53 5.86 3.61
CA THR A 60 -10.76 4.51 4.12
C THR A 60 -9.51 3.95 4.80
N ASP A 61 -9.64 3.55 6.06
CA ASP A 61 -8.55 2.91 6.79
C ASP A 61 -8.23 1.53 6.20
N ILE A 62 -6.95 1.23 6.12
CA ILE A 62 -6.45 -0.04 5.58
C ILE A 62 -5.69 -0.74 6.70
N GLU A 63 -6.24 -1.85 7.19
CA GLU A 63 -5.63 -2.62 8.26
C GLU A 63 -5.02 -3.95 7.78
N SER A 64 -5.38 -4.38 6.56
CA SER A 64 -4.93 -5.65 6.00
C SER A 64 -4.83 -5.58 4.48
N THR A 65 -4.19 -6.59 3.89
CA THR A 65 -4.12 -6.70 2.43
C THR A 65 -5.51 -6.90 1.83
N ALA A 66 -6.41 -7.59 2.55
CA ALA A 66 -7.79 -7.77 2.09
C ALA A 66 -8.51 -6.42 2.00
N ASP A 67 -8.33 -5.55 2.99
CA ASP A 67 -8.90 -4.20 2.96
C ASP A 67 -8.38 -3.42 1.76
N LEU A 68 -7.08 -3.48 1.54
CA LEU A 68 -6.45 -2.75 0.43
C LEU A 68 -7.02 -3.21 -0.91
N GLN A 69 -7.11 -4.51 -1.12
CA GLN A 69 -7.66 -5.06 -2.36
C GLN A 69 -9.10 -4.66 -2.55
N SER A 70 -9.91 -4.72 -1.49
CA SER A 70 -11.33 -4.35 -1.54
C SER A 70 -11.50 -2.89 -1.98
N VAL A 71 -10.75 -1.98 -1.38
CA VAL A 71 -10.82 -0.55 -1.75
C VAL A 71 -10.29 -0.33 -3.16
N LEU A 72 -9.16 -0.94 -3.49
CA LEU A 72 -8.54 -0.79 -4.81
C LEU A 72 -9.49 -1.25 -5.91
N TYR A 73 -10.15 -2.40 -5.72
CA TYR A 73 -11.05 -2.96 -6.73
C TYR A 73 -12.39 -2.25 -6.83
N SER A 74 -12.70 -1.35 -5.89
CA SER A 74 -13.86 -0.48 -6.00
C SER A 74 -13.62 0.70 -6.93
N HIS A 75 -12.36 0.95 -7.28
CA HIS A 75 -11.97 2.01 -8.21
C HIS A 75 -11.94 1.51 -9.65
N GLN A 76 -11.91 2.46 -10.57
CA GLN A 76 -11.77 2.18 -12.00
C GLN A 76 -10.38 2.59 -12.47
N ILE A 77 -9.93 1.97 -13.55
CA ILE A 77 -8.66 2.35 -14.17
C ILE A 77 -8.79 3.80 -14.64
N GLY A 78 -7.80 4.62 -14.27
CA GLY A 78 -7.81 6.05 -14.52
C GLY A 78 -8.16 6.88 -13.28
N ASP A 79 -8.72 6.27 -12.25
CA ASP A 79 -9.03 6.98 -11.01
C ASP A 79 -7.76 7.45 -10.33
N GLU A 80 -7.85 8.62 -9.70
CA GLU A 80 -6.78 9.13 -8.85
C GLU A 80 -7.03 8.72 -7.41
N ILE A 81 -6.00 8.26 -6.72
CA ILE A 81 -6.09 7.90 -5.30
C ILE A 81 -5.00 8.59 -4.50
N THR A 82 -5.27 8.78 -3.21
CA THR A 82 -4.29 9.29 -2.26
C THR A 82 -4.03 8.19 -1.23
N ILE A 83 -2.77 7.76 -1.13
CA ILE A 83 -2.36 6.74 -0.18
C ILE A 83 -1.63 7.40 0.98
N THR A 84 -2.09 7.11 2.20
CA THR A 84 -1.42 7.50 3.42
C THR A 84 -0.56 6.34 3.90
N PHE A 85 0.69 6.62 4.21
CA PHE A 85 1.64 5.59 4.61
C PHE A 85 2.61 6.12 5.67
N TYR A 86 3.27 5.19 6.35
CA TYR A 86 4.35 5.50 7.28
C TYR A 86 5.70 5.15 6.66
N ARG A 87 6.66 6.04 6.89
CA ARG A 87 8.04 5.86 6.51
C ARG A 87 8.90 6.34 7.67
N ASP A 88 9.71 5.44 8.23
CA ASP A 88 10.58 5.76 9.38
C ASP A 88 9.82 6.44 10.52
N GLY A 89 8.61 5.96 10.80
CA GLY A 89 7.78 6.50 11.87
C GLY A 89 7.05 7.80 11.55
N LYS A 90 7.18 8.31 10.32
CA LYS A 90 6.54 9.54 9.90
C LYS A 90 5.42 9.26 8.91
N GLN A 91 4.27 9.90 9.11
CA GLN A 91 3.13 9.77 8.22
C GLN A 91 3.30 10.68 7.01
N LYS A 92 3.10 10.12 5.83
CA LYS A 92 3.18 10.84 4.56
C LYS A 92 2.05 10.40 3.64
N THR A 93 1.85 11.15 2.55
CA THR A 93 0.85 10.80 1.53
C THR A 93 1.47 10.84 0.16
N ALA A 94 0.89 10.06 -0.76
CA ALA A 94 1.23 10.08 -2.18
C ALA A 94 -0.06 10.00 -2.98
N THR A 95 -0.18 10.84 -4.00
CA THR A 95 -1.35 10.89 -4.87
C THR A 95 -0.93 10.56 -6.29
N PHE A 96 -1.61 9.60 -6.91
CA PHE A 96 -1.32 9.21 -8.30
C PHE A 96 -2.52 8.49 -8.89
N LYS A 97 -2.47 8.28 -10.22
CA LYS A 97 -3.57 7.64 -10.95
C LYS A 97 -3.33 6.15 -11.13
N LEU A 98 -4.42 5.38 -11.08
CA LEU A 98 -4.41 3.93 -11.31
C LEU A 98 -4.47 3.66 -12.83
N THR A 99 -3.34 3.78 -13.50
CA THR A 99 -3.26 3.71 -14.96
C THR A 99 -3.08 2.29 -15.51
N LYS A 100 -2.88 1.31 -14.63
CA LYS A 100 -2.60 -0.08 -15.02
C LYS A 100 -3.58 -1.03 -14.34
N SER A 101 -3.68 -2.22 -14.88
CA SER A 101 -4.60 -3.25 -14.38
C SER A 101 -3.85 -4.47 -13.86
N THR A 102 -4.61 -5.42 -13.31
CA THR A 102 -4.07 -6.71 -12.88
C THR A 102 -3.42 -7.48 -14.02
N GLU A 103 -3.79 -7.18 -15.27
CA GLU A 103 -3.17 -7.80 -16.45
C GLU A 103 -1.71 -7.41 -16.62
N ASN A 104 -1.28 -6.32 -16.01
CA ASN A 104 0.10 -5.84 -16.10
C ASN A 104 1.01 -6.38 -14.99
N LEU A 105 0.44 -7.14 -14.04
CA LEU A 105 1.20 -7.67 -12.92
C LEU A 105 2.07 -8.86 -13.35
N GLY A 106 3.30 -8.91 -12.80
CA GLY A 106 4.18 -10.06 -12.96
C GLY A 106 4.83 -10.21 -14.32
N ASN A 107 4.75 -9.22 -15.15
CA ASN A 107 5.35 -9.27 -16.50
C ASN A 107 6.73 -8.59 -16.53
#